data_8d091f009b80fc9d1e4420ec1b871959
#
_entry.id   8d091f009b80fc9d1e4420ec1b871959
#
_cell.length_a   1.000
_cell.length_b   1.000
_cell.length_c   1.000
_cell.angle_alpha   90.00
_cell.angle_beta   90.00
_cell.angle_gamma   90.00
#
_symmetry.space_group_name_H-M   'P 1'
#
loop_
_entity.id
_entity.type
_entity.pdbx_description
1 polymer ?
#
loop_
_entity_poly.entity_id
_entity_poly.type
_entity_poly.pdbx_seq_one_letter_code
_entity_poly.pdbx_strand_id
1 'polypeptide(L)'
;AIYEQRKEYPLAVNDYTKALALSQKGDPLQGLMYFNRARAYTAIESYDKALDDVKQGEKLAPAFPQNYILESLIYDKKGDKKMADLSRRIGVMYEFMHRGDYFLAGSVAEEAGLYDQALALLNEAVKRHPDDSRVYSERGLVYAQTGQDELAIADLTKALALKETAMDYNNRGECYRHLKRFDLAKKDYDQSVRLATDDSDKLAVYDSLGQLAMDQGDYPRAAQYLTQALAVKPYEDGYKLRSQVWRKLGDTKKADQDEAAAQEMEQRQLLGS
;
A
#
# COMPACT_ATOMS: atom_id res chain seq x y z
N ALA A 1 29.40 22.79 0.60
CA ALA A 1 29.70 22.41 1.99
C ALA A 1 29.99 23.61 2.88
N ILE A 2 30.97 24.48 2.56
CA ILE A 2 31.37 25.63 3.44
C ILE A 2 30.22 26.65 3.55
N TYR A 3 29.58 27.02 2.46
CA TYR A 3 28.47 27.99 2.46
C TYR A 3 27.21 27.47 3.13
N GLU A 4 26.94 26.17 3.06
CA GLU A 4 25.84 25.54 3.80
C GLU A 4 26.03 25.65 5.31
N GLN A 5 27.26 25.41 5.80
CA GLN A 5 27.59 25.56 7.23
C GLN A 5 27.40 27.01 7.71
N ARG A 6 27.64 27.98 6.85
CA ARG A 6 27.45 29.42 7.15
C ARG A 6 26.03 29.91 6.82
N LYS A 7 25.13 29.07 6.33
CA LYS A 7 23.78 29.40 5.84
C LYS A 7 23.80 30.41 4.66
N GLU A 8 24.87 30.45 3.88
CA GLU A 8 25.04 31.30 2.69
C GLU A 8 24.54 30.54 1.44
N TYR A 9 23.28 30.08 1.47
CA TYR A 9 22.70 29.18 0.47
C TYR A 9 22.72 29.69 -0.99
N PRO A 10 22.52 31.00 -1.28
CA PRO A 10 22.64 31.51 -2.65
C PRO A 10 24.05 31.31 -3.24
N LEU A 11 25.09 31.42 -2.43
CA LEU A 11 26.47 31.18 -2.86
C LEU A 11 26.72 29.69 -3.10
N ALA A 12 26.14 28.81 -2.25
CA ALA A 12 26.17 27.37 -2.45
C ALA A 12 25.52 26.97 -3.78
N VAL A 13 24.34 27.52 -4.11
CA VAL A 13 23.66 27.29 -5.40
C VAL A 13 24.55 27.67 -6.58
N ASN A 14 25.22 28.83 -6.53
CA ASN A 14 26.11 29.29 -7.58
C ASN A 14 27.31 28.34 -7.76
N ASP A 15 27.94 27.90 -6.66
CA ASP A 15 29.09 27.01 -6.72
C ASP A 15 28.72 25.61 -7.27
N TYR A 16 27.62 25.03 -6.81
CA TYR A 16 27.14 23.76 -7.40
C TYR A 16 26.75 23.90 -8.85
N THR A 17 26.18 25.04 -9.26
CA THR A 17 25.88 25.32 -10.68
C THR A 17 27.12 25.34 -11.53
N LYS A 18 28.20 26.00 -11.07
CA LYS A 18 29.50 26.00 -11.76
C LYS A 18 30.12 24.62 -11.77
N ALA A 19 30.06 23.87 -10.65
CA ALA A 19 30.60 22.53 -10.57
C ALA A 19 29.88 21.58 -11.57
N LEU A 20 28.55 21.62 -11.66
CA LEU A 20 27.78 20.84 -12.62
C LEU A 20 28.10 21.23 -14.07
N ALA A 21 28.31 22.51 -14.36
CA ALA A 21 28.69 22.98 -15.71
C ALA A 21 30.09 22.52 -16.15
N LEU A 22 31.00 22.31 -15.20
CA LEU A 22 32.36 21.85 -15.42
C LEU A 22 32.51 20.32 -15.38
N SER A 23 31.53 19.61 -14.80
CA SER A 23 31.58 18.15 -14.66
C SER A 23 31.36 17.48 -16.03
N GLN A 24 32.07 16.39 -16.27
CA GLN A 24 31.89 15.58 -17.47
C GLN A 24 30.64 14.70 -17.37
N LYS A 25 30.06 14.37 -18.53
CA LYS A 25 28.93 13.45 -18.59
C LYS A 25 29.33 12.09 -18.01
N GLY A 26 28.59 11.62 -16.99
CA GLY A 26 28.88 10.35 -16.31
C GLY A 26 29.79 10.49 -15.10
N ASP A 27 30.13 11.71 -14.66
CA ASP A 27 30.84 11.93 -13.39
C ASP A 27 30.02 11.36 -12.23
N PRO A 28 30.57 10.43 -11.44
CA PRO A 28 29.88 9.81 -10.30
C PRO A 28 29.39 10.81 -9.26
N LEU A 29 29.98 11.99 -9.20
CA LEU A 29 29.64 13.03 -8.24
C LEU A 29 28.46 13.91 -8.69
N GLN A 30 28.01 13.82 -9.96
CA GLN A 30 26.89 14.66 -10.44
C GLN A 30 25.63 14.48 -9.62
N GLY A 31 25.27 13.25 -9.25
CA GLY A 31 24.10 12.97 -8.41
C GLY A 31 24.19 13.69 -7.06
N LEU A 32 25.35 13.66 -6.43
CA LEU A 32 25.60 14.34 -5.16
C LEU A 32 25.60 15.87 -5.31
N MET A 33 26.09 16.39 -6.44
CA MET A 33 26.05 17.84 -6.72
C MET A 33 24.62 18.32 -6.89
N TYR A 34 23.79 17.60 -7.64
CA TYR A 34 22.35 17.89 -7.76
C TYR A 34 21.65 17.83 -6.41
N PHE A 35 21.86 16.78 -5.63
CA PHE A 35 21.30 16.65 -4.27
C PHE A 35 21.65 17.84 -3.37
N ASN A 36 22.92 18.22 -3.32
CA ASN A 36 23.36 19.35 -2.49
C ASN A 36 22.81 20.69 -3.00
N ARG A 37 22.70 20.88 -4.33
CA ARG A 37 22.09 22.10 -4.89
C ARG A 37 20.58 22.14 -4.59
N ALA A 38 19.89 21.01 -4.66
CA ALA A 38 18.49 20.89 -4.26
C ALA A 38 18.28 21.30 -2.80
N ARG A 39 19.14 20.83 -1.88
CA ARG A 39 19.12 21.27 -0.46
C ARG A 39 19.28 22.77 -0.33
N ALA A 40 20.19 23.38 -1.06
CA ALA A 40 20.42 24.81 -1.03
C ALA A 40 19.20 25.57 -1.62
N TYR A 41 18.59 25.09 -2.71
CA TYR A 41 17.35 25.64 -3.25
C TYR A 41 16.19 25.50 -2.26
N THR A 42 16.06 24.38 -1.56
CA THR A 42 15.04 24.20 -0.50
C THR A 42 15.18 25.21 0.61
N ALA A 43 16.43 25.49 1.02
CA ALA A 43 16.72 26.44 2.10
C ALA A 43 16.39 27.92 1.73
N ILE A 44 16.37 28.25 0.43
CA ILE A 44 15.95 29.56 -0.09
C ILE A 44 14.54 29.53 -0.69
N GLU A 45 13.76 28.52 -0.34
CA GLU A 45 12.36 28.32 -0.73
C GLU A 45 12.09 28.25 -2.26
N SER A 46 13.13 27.96 -3.04
CA SER A 46 13.04 27.75 -4.49
C SER A 46 12.64 26.30 -4.79
N TYR A 47 11.46 25.88 -4.33
CA TYR A 47 11.02 24.47 -4.29
C TYR A 47 10.96 23.80 -5.67
N ASP A 48 10.52 24.50 -6.72
CA ASP A 48 10.44 23.92 -8.06
C ASP A 48 11.83 23.57 -8.61
N LYS A 49 12.81 24.47 -8.43
CA LYS A 49 14.20 24.19 -8.81
C LYS A 49 14.82 23.09 -7.97
N ALA A 50 14.44 23.03 -6.70
CA ALA A 50 14.89 21.93 -5.82
C ALA A 50 14.35 20.59 -6.32
N LEU A 51 13.07 20.47 -6.69
CA LEU A 51 12.47 19.28 -7.25
C LEU A 51 13.10 18.88 -8.59
N ASP A 52 13.40 19.83 -9.46
CA ASP A 52 14.09 19.56 -10.72
C ASP A 52 15.48 18.92 -10.47
N ASP A 53 16.23 19.45 -9.51
CA ASP A 53 17.52 18.89 -9.11
C ASP A 53 17.40 17.51 -8.46
N VAL A 54 16.42 17.30 -7.58
CA VAL A 54 16.15 15.97 -7.00
C VAL A 54 15.89 14.96 -8.10
N LYS A 55 15.04 15.26 -9.08
CA LYS A 55 14.77 14.38 -10.23
C LYS A 55 16.00 14.07 -11.07
N GLN A 56 16.95 15.01 -11.22
CA GLN A 56 18.23 14.71 -11.87
C GLN A 56 19.08 13.78 -10.99
N GLY A 57 19.11 14.01 -9.68
CA GLY A 57 19.78 13.14 -8.72
C GLY A 57 19.25 11.70 -8.75
N GLU A 58 17.93 11.52 -8.81
CA GLU A 58 17.27 10.22 -8.90
C GLU A 58 17.62 9.47 -10.20
N LYS A 59 17.66 10.17 -11.33
CA LYS A 59 18.08 9.56 -12.61
C LYS A 59 19.52 9.05 -12.57
N LEU A 60 20.40 9.73 -11.84
CA LEU A 60 21.82 9.37 -11.74
C LEU A 60 22.09 8.35 -10.64
N ALA A 61 21.31 8.39 -9.57
CA ALA A 61 21.42 7.53 -8.40
C ALA A 61 20.03 7.16 -7.85
N PRO A 62 19.26 6.30 -8.56
CA PRO A 62 17.88 5.97 -8.18
C PRO A 62 17.78 5.27 -6.83
N ALA A 63 18.83 4.55 -6.43
CA ALA A 63 18.87 3.86 -5.13
C ALA A 63 19.49 4.71 -3.99
N PHE A 64 19.48 6.05 -4.11
CA PHE A 64 19.96 6.96 -3.06
C PHE A 64 18.78 7.50 -2.23
N PRO A 65 18.48 6.90 -1.05
CA PRO A 65 17.26 7.20 -0.28
C PRO A 65 17.10 8.67 0.09
N GLN A 66 18.23 9.39 0.25
CA GLN A 66 18.24 10.79 0.67
C GLN A 66 17.58 11.73 -0.36
N ASN A 67 17.58 11.37 -1.66
CA ASN A 67 16.86 12.13 -2.68
C ASN A 67 15.35 12.15 -2.36
N TYR A 68 14.78 11.00 -2.05
CA TYR A 68 13.35 10.85 -1.74
C TYR A 68 12.96 11.47 -0.39
N ILE A 69 13.87 11.43 0.60
CA ILE A 69 13.68 12.14 1.87
C ILE A 69 13.64 13.66 1.64
N LEU A 70 14.54 14.18 0.81
CA LEU A 70 14.54 15.61 0.46
C LEU A 70 13.29 15.98 -0.36
N GLU A 71 12.89 15.14 -1.31
CA GLU A 71 11.68 15.32 -2.10
C GLU A 71 10.44 15.40 -1.21
N SER A 72 10.31 14.46 -0.25
CA SER A 72 9.25 14.47 0.74
C SER A 72 9.20 15.79 1.53
N LEU A 73 10.35 16.27 2.00
CA LEU A 73 10.44 17.55 2.73
C LEU A 73 9.98 18.73 1.85
N ILE A 74 10.36 18.74 0.57
CA ILE A 74 9.97 19.81 -0.36
C ILE A 74 8.46 19.78 -0.60
N TYR A 75 7.85 18.61 -0.82
CA TYR A 75 6.40 18.48 -0.98
C TYR A 75 5.64 18.86 0.29
N ASP A 76 6.14 18.50 1.49
CA ASP A 76 5.56 18.96 2.76
C ASP A 76 5.55 20.51 2.85
N LYS A 77 6.66 21.16 2.45
CA LYS A 77 6.75 22.63 2.41
C LYS A 77 5.82 23.28 1.38
N LYS A 78 5.55 22.57 0.27
CA LYS A 78 4.57 23.01 -0.75
C LYS A 78 3.12 22.70 -0.35
N GLY A 79 2.87 21.96 0.72
CA GLY A 79 1.55 21.54 1.18
C GLY A 79 0.98 20.30 0.46
N ASP A 80 1.76 19.66 -0.40
CA ASP A 80 1.36 18.43 -1.10
C ASP A 80 1.68 17.21 -0.24
N LYS A 81 0.81 16.94 0.72
CA LYS A 81 0.98 15.84 1.68
C LYS A 81 0.99 14.47 1.01
N LYS A 82 0.23 14.30 -0.09
CA LYS A 82 0.16 13.02 -0.81
C LYS A 82 1.50 12.68 -1.45
N MET A 83 2.10 13.63 -2.17
CA MET A 83 3.41 13.44 -2.77
C MET A 83 4.51 13.32 -1.72
N ALA A 84 4.41 14.07 -0.63
CA ALA A 84 5.36 13.96 0.49
C ALA A 84 5.36 12.55 1.10
N ASP A 85 4.19 11.95 1.32
CA ASP A 85 4.06 10.59 1.86
C ASP A 85 4.62 9.54 0.88
N LEU A 86 4.26 9.65 -0.40
CA LEU A 86 4.77 8.74 -1.44
C LEU A 86 6.31 8.77 -1.50
N SER A 87 6.91 9.95 -1.58
CA SER A 87 8.37 10.10 -1.63
C SER A 87 9.04 9.52 -0.37
N ARG A 88 8.43 9.69 0.80
CA ARG A 88 8.93 9.11 2.06
C ARG A 88 8.93 7.59 2.01
N ARG A 89 7.86 6.96 1.53
CA ARG A 89 7.76 5.50 1.39
C ARG A 89 8.82 4.95 0.43
N ILE A 90 9.01 5.61 -0.72
CA ILE A 90 10.06 5.23 -1.68
C ILE A 90 11.45 5.31 -1.02
N GLY A 91 11.73 6.36 -0.25
CA GLY A 91 12.99 6.49 0.50
C GLY A 91 13.22 5.33 1.47
N VAL A 92 12.19 4.96 2.24
CA VAL A 92 12.21 3.83 3.19
C VAL A 92 12.41 2.50 2.46
N MET A 93 11.73 2.29 1.34
CA MET A 93 11.91 1.09 0.50
C MET A 93 13.38 0.91 0.09
N TYR A 94 14.03 1.96 -0.42
CA TYR A 94 15.45 1.89 -0.80
C TYR A 94 16.36 1.67 0.40
N GLU A 95 16.01 2.20 1.58
CA GLU A 95 16.77 1.95 2.81
C GLU A 95 16.74 0.47 3.20
N PHE A 96 15.56 -0.18 3.15
CA PHE A 96 15.45 -1.63 3.39
C PHE A 96 16.22 -2.44 2.33
N MET A 97 16.15 -2.07 1.05
CA MET A 97 16.94 -2.71 -0.02
C MET A 97 18.44 -2.66 0.28
N HIS A 98 18.96 -1.52 0.74
CA HIS A 98 20.37 -1.38 1.11
C HIS A 98 20.77 -2.28 2.27
N ARG A 99 19.87 -2.54 3.20
CA ARG A 99 20.07 -3.49 4.30
C ARG A 99 19.92 -4.95 3.88
N GLY A 100 19.48 -5.22 2.64
CA GLY A 100 19.22 -6.55 2.12
C GLY A 100 17.88 -7.14 2.56
N ASP A 101 17.01 -6.34 3.17
CA ASP A 101 15.67 -6.75 3.60
C ASP A 101 14.65 -6.52 2.49
N TYR A 102 14.65 -7.44 1.53
CA TYR A 102 13.78 -7.37 0.36
C TYR A 102 12.30 -7.61 0.69
N PHE A 103 12.00 -8.30 1.79
CA PHE A 103 10.62 -8.48 2.25
C PHE A 103 10.03 -7.15 2.68
N LEU A 104 10.65 -6.45 3.64
CA LEU A 104 10.18 -5.15 4.10
C LEU A 104 10.18 -4.09 2.98
N ALA A 105 11.18 -4.12 2.09
CA ALA A 105 11.19 -3.25 0.92
C ALA A 105 10.00 -3.51 0.00
N GLY A 106 9.63 -4.77 -0.21
CA GLY A 106 8.48 -5.20 -1.02
C GLY A 106 7.16 -4.75 -0.41
N SER A 107 6.97 -4.94 0.90
CA SER A 107 5.76 -4.50 1.61
C SER A 107 5.59 -2.98 1.55
N VAL A 108 6.67 -2.21 1.74
CA VAL A 108 6.61 -0.74 1.61
C VAL A 108 6.27 -0.32 0.18
N ALA A 109 6.79 -1.02 -0.83
CA ALA A 109 6.46 -0.75 -2.24
C ALA A 109 4.97 -1.06 -2.53
N GLU A 110 4.45 -2.16 -1.99
CA GLU A 110 3.02 -2.52 -2.08
C GLU A 110 2.13 -1.43 -1.48
N GLU A 111 2.39 -1.04 -0.21
CA GLU A 111 1.66 0.03 0.46
C GLU A 111 1.72 1.38 -0.29
N ALA A 112 2.79 1.62 -1.05
CA ALA A 112 2.94 2.79 -1.91
C ALA A 112 2.22 2.66 -3.26
N GLY A 113 1.61 1.50 -3.57
CA GLY A 113 0.99 1.19 -4.85
C GLY A 113 1.98 0.93 -5.99
N LEU A 114 3.25 0.67 -5.67
CA LEU A 114 4.33 0.40 -6.62
C LEU A 114 4.42 -1.11 -6.91
N TYR A 115 3.35 -1.70 -7.42
CA TYR A 115 3.16 -3.15 -7.50
C TYR A 115 4.24 -3.88 -8.31
N ASP A 116 4.70 -3.33 -9.44
CA ASP A 116 5.77 -3.94 -10.23
C ASP A 116 7.08 -4.02 -9.44
N GLN A 117 7.39 -2.97 -8.69
CA GLN A 117 8.58 -2.93 -7.81
C GLN A 117 8.40 -3.87 -6.61
N ALA A 118 7.22 -3.91 -6.01
CA ALA A 118 6.89 -4.84 -4.94
C ALA A 118 7.10 -6.29 -5.39
N LEU A 119 6.57 -6.68 -6.55
CA LEU A 119 6.77 -8.02 -7.12
C LEU A 119 8.24 -8.35 -7.38
N ALA A 120 9.02 -7.40 -7.93
CA ALA A 120 10.45 -7.60 -8.16
C ALA A 120 11.21 -7.84 -6.84
N LEU A 121 10.90 -7.06 -5.79
CA LEU A 121 11.52 -7.17 -4.47
C LEU A 121 11.09 -8.45 -3.74
N LEU A 122 9.80 -8.79 -3.78
CA LEU A 122 9.29 -10.02 -3.18
C LEU A 122 9.77 -11.29 -3.89
N ASN A 123 10.00 -11.24 -5.21
CA ASN A 123 10.68 -12.32 -5.93
C ASN A 123 12.09 -12.56 -5.41
N GLU A 124 12.82 -11.51 -5.08
CA GLU A 124 14.14 -11.64 -4.47
C GLU A 124 14.04 -12.14 -3.01
N ALA A 125 13.04 -11.68 -2.26
CA ALA A 125 12.76 -12.16 -0.90
C ALA A 125 12.47 -13.67 -0.89
N VAL A 126 11.64 -14.17 -1.81
CA VAL A 126 11.34 -15.61 -1.95
C VAL A 126 12.59 -16.44 -2.25
N LYS A 127 13.50 -15.95 -3.11
CA LYS A 127 14.77 -16.65 -3.40
C LYS A 127 15.65 -16.78 -2.17
N ARG A 128 15.67 -15.76 -1.32
CA ARG A 128 16.51 -15.72 -0.11
C ARG A 128 15.89 -16.44 1.07
N HIS A 129 14.57 -16.46 1.16
CA HIS A 129 13.82 -17.03 2.28
C HIS A 129 12.69 -17.97 1.80
N PRO A 130 13.02 -19.09 1.12
CA PRO A 130 12.03 -19.97 0.49
C PRO A 130 11.14 -20.73 1.50
N ASP A 131 11.51 -20.72 2.77
CA ASP A 131 10.76 -21.38 3.85
C ASP A 131 10.02 -20.38 4.76
N ASP A 132 10.04 -19.10 4.43
CA ASP A 132 9.27 -18.07 5.16
C ASP A 132 7.88 -17.89 4.51
N SER A 133 6.82 -18.30 5.21
CA SER A 133 5.43 -18.17 4.73
C SER A 133 5.06 -16.75 4.40
N ARG A 134 5.57 -15.76 5.14
CA ARG A 134 5.23 -14.33 4.98
C ARG A 134 5.57 -13.79 3.59
N VAL A 135 6.70 -14.23 3.00
CA VAL A 135 7.12 -13.73 1.68
C VAL A 135 6.18 -14.20 0.57
N TYR A 136 5.59 -15.40 0.72
CA TYR A 136 4.59 -15.92 -0.20
C TYR A 136 3.23 -15.25 0.03
N SER A 137 2.82 -15.07 1.29
CA SER A 137 1.59 -14.35 1.62
C SER A 137 1.58 -12.94 1.02
N GLU A 138 2.66 -12.20 1.23
CA GLU A 138 2.80 -10.82 0.73
C GLU A 138 2.81 -10.77 -0.81
N ARG A 139 3.58 -11.65 -1.48
CA ARG A 139 3.59 -11.68 -2.95
C ARG A 139 2.24 -12.12 -3.51
N GLY A 140 1.59 -13.08 -2.86
CA GLY A 140 0.24 -13.51 -3.17
C GLY A 140 -0.78 -12.36 -3.06
N LEU A 141 -0.66 -11.52 -2.03
CA LEU A 141 -1.51 -10.34 -1.86
C LEU A 141 -1.30 -9.35 -3.02
N VAL A 142 -0.05 -9.06 -3.40
CA VAL A 142 0.26 -8.17 -4.54
C VAL A 142 -0.30 -8.74 -5.85
N TYR A 143 -0.18 -10.05 -6.07
CA TYR A 143 -0.80 -10.69 -7.24
C TYR A 143 -2.33 -10.54 -7.25
N ALA A 144 -3.00 -10.73 -6.10
CA ALA A 144 -4.45 -10.55 -5.98
C ALA A 144 -4.87 -9.11 -6.27
N GLN A 145 -4.17 -8.11 -5.72
CA GLN A 145 -4.45 -6.69 -5.94
C GLN A 145 -4.26 -6.26 -7.41
N THR A 146 -3.38 -6.96 -8.13
CA THR A 146 -3.13 -6.71 -9.56
C THR A 146 -3.98 -7.60 -10.49
N GLY A 147 -4.97 -8.33 -9.94
CA GLY A 147 -5.88 -9.18 -10.69
C GLY A 147 -5.27 -10.48 -11.23
N GLN A 148 -4.11 -10.87 -10.70
CA GLN A 148 -3.39 -12.10 -11.09
C GLN A 148 -3.78 -13.27 -10.15
N ASP A 149 -5.10 -13.53 -10.04
CA ASP A 149 -5.67 -14.44 -9.04
C ASP A 149 -5.07 -15.85 -9.03
N GLU A 150 -4.72 -16.43 -10.18
CA GLU A 150 -4.11 -17.76 -10.25
C GLU A 150 -2.70 -17.80 -9.64
N LEU A 151 -1.91 -16.75 -9.85
CA LEU A 151 -0.58 -16.61 -9.22
C LEU A 151 -0.72 -16.36 -7.72
N ALA A 152 -1.69 -15.56 -7.31
CA ALA A 152 -2.02 -15.34 -5.91
C ALA A 152 -2.39 -16.66 -5.22
N ILE A 153 -3.26 -17.48 -5.82
CA ILE A 153 -3.66 -18.78 -5.31
C ILE A 153 -2.44 -19.70 -5.13
N ALA A 154 -1.52 -19.71 -6.10
CA ALA A 154 -0.32 -20.54 -6.01
C ALA A 154 0.57 -20.14 -4.82
N ASP A 155 0.83 -18.85 -4.66
CA ASP A 155 1.62 -18.33 -3.55
C ASP A 155 0.94 -18.51 -2.19
N LEU A 156 -0.34 -18.17 -2.07
CA LEU A 156 -1.11 -18.35 -0.84
C LEU A 156 -1.21 -19.85 -0.45
N THR A 157 -1.29 -20.75 -1.44
CA THR A 157 -1.22 -22.19 -1.17
C THR A 157 0.14 -22.59 -0.60
N LYS A 158 1.23 -22.03 -1.12
CA LYS A 158 2.57 -22.27 -0.57
C LYS A 158 2.72 -21.68 0.84
N ALA A 159 2.21 -20.47 1.08
CA ALA A 159 2.19 -19.84 2.40
C ALA A 159 1.47 -20.72 3.42
N LEU A 160 0.24 -21.15 3.09
CA LEU A 160 -0.58 -22.02 3.94
C LEU A 160 0.05 -23.39 4.21
N ALA A 161 0.80 -23.94 3.25
CA ALA A 161 1.54 -25.18 3.46
C ALA A 161 2.72 -25.03 4.44
N LEU A 162 3.27 -23.82 4.57
CA LEU A 162 4.32 -23.50 5.54
C LEU A 162 3.75 -23.10 6.89
N LYS A 163 2.69 -22.31 6.89
CA LYS A 163 2.00 -21.85 8.10
C LYS A 163 0.56 -21.48 7.78
N GLU A 164 -0.39 -22.13 8.45
CA GLU A 164 -1.81 -21.78 8.33
C GLU A 164 -2.13 -20.47 9.06
N THR A 165 -2.80 -19.53 8.37
CA THR A 165 -3.32 -18.30 8.96
C THR A 165 -4.75 -18.04 8.47
N ALA A 166 -5.57 -17.36 9.30
CA ALA A 166 -6.92 -16.95 8.91
C ALA A 166 -6.89 -16.02 7.70
N MET A 167 -5.95 -15.07 7.69
CA MET A 167 -5.77 -14.09 6.62
C MET A 167 -5.46 -14.74 5.28
N ASP A 168 -4.51 -15.70 5.22
CA ASP A 168 -4.12 -16.35 3.95
C ASP A 168 -5.25 -17.21 3.38
N TYR A 169 -6.03 -17.89 4.25
CA TYR A 169 -7.23 -18.58 3.80
C TYR A 169 -8.26 -17.59 3.26
N ASN A 170 -8.50 -16.46 3.94
CA ASN A 170 -9.42 -15.44 3.45
C ASN A 170 -8.97 -14.88 2.08
N ASN A 171 -7.71 -14.50 1.96
CA ASN A 171 -7.17 -13.93 0.72
C ASN A 171 -7.23 -14.93 -0.45
N ARG A 172 -6.95 -16.23 -0.20
CA ARG A 172 -7.09 -17.26 -1.24
C ARG A 172 -8.56 -17.50 -1.60
N GLY A 173 -9.45 -17.45 -0.62
CA GLY A 173 -10.91 -17.48 -0.81
C GLY A 173 -11.39 -16.34 -1.71
N GLU A 174 -10.89 -15.12 -1.52
CA GLU A 174 -11.19 -13.97 -2.39
C GLU A 174 -10.76 -14.24 -3.84
N CYS A 175 -9.55 -14.73 -4.07
CA CYS A 175 -9.08 -15.09 -5.40
C CYS A 175 -9.98 -16.17 -6.04
N TYR A 176 -10.39 -17.19 -5.29
CA TYR A 176 -11.35 -18.18 -5.78
C TYR A 176 -12.72 -17.55 -6.09
N ARG A 177 -13.20 -16.60 -5.29
CA ARG A 177 -14.46 -15.88 -5.53
C ARG A 177 -14.39 -15.05 -6.81
N HIS A 178 -13.30 -14.31 -7.06
CA HIS A 178 -13.08 -13.57 -8.30
C HIS A 178 -13.12 -14.48 -9.53
N LEU A 179 -12.55 -15.67 -9.40
CA LEU A 179 -12.58 -16.70 -10.46
C LEU A 179 -13.90 -17.49 -10.49
N LYS A 180 -14.92 -17.10 -9.71
CA LYS A 180 -16.22 -17.76 -9.58
C LYS A 180 -16.16 -19.23 -9.16
N ARG A 181 -15.07 -19.62 -8.47
CA ARG A 181 -14.88 -20.95 -7.87
C ARG A 181 -15.47 -20.97 -6.46
N PHE A 182 -16.77 -20.74 -6.36
CA PHE A 182 -17.48 -20.45 -5.10
C PHE A 182 -17.36 -21.53 -4.04
N ASP A 183 -17.33 -22.81 -4.43
CA ASP A 183 -17.16 -23.93 -3.49
C ASP A 183 -15.77 -23.91 -2.82
N LEU A 184 -14.72 -23.56 -3.59
CA LEU A 184 -13.37 -23.43 -3.05
C LEU A 184 -13.25 -22.19 -2.17
N ALA A 185 -13.83 -21.06 -2.59
CA ALA A 185 -13.91 -19.84 -1.79
C ALA A 185 -14.59 -20.11 -0.44
N LYS A 186 -15.76 -20.76 -0.47
CA LYS A 186 -16.50 -21.12 0.77
C LYS A 186 -15.67 -22.00 1.70
N LYS A 187 -14.99 -23.01 1.16
CA LYS A 187 -14.10 -23.90 1.93
C LYS A 187 -12.98 -23.13 2.62
N ASP A 188 -12.35 -22.20 1.93
CA ASP A 188 -11.28 -21.39 2.48
C ASP A 188 -11.80 -20.40 3.53
N TYR A 189 -12.92 -19.74 3.29
CA TYR A 189 -13.56 -18.87 4.30
C TYR A 189 -13.98 -19.64 5.55
N ASP A 190 -14.46 -20.90 5.42
CA ASP A 190 -14.77 -21.73 6.58
C ASP A 190 -13.51 -22.07 7.40
N GLN A 191 -12.36 -22.24 6.76
CA GLN A 191 -11.08 -22.40 7.47
C GLN A 191 -10.65 -21.09 8.13
N SER A 192 -10.79 -19.96 7.43
CA SER A 192 -10.50 -18.63 7.98
C SER A 192 -11.34 -18.37 9.24
N VAL A 193 -12.64 -18.64 9.22
CA VAL A 193 -13.51 -18.50 10.41
C VAL A 193 -13.01 -19.34 11.58
N ARG A 194 -12.53 -20.57 11.32
CA ARG A 194 -12.03 -21.47 12.38
C ARG A 194 -10.74 -20.96 13.02
N LEU A 195 -9.90 -20.29 12.27
CA LEU A 195 -8.60 -19.79 12.70
C LEU A 195 -8.67 -18.33 13.19
N ALA A 196 -9.72 -17.60 12.88
CA ALA A 196 -9.89 -16.20 13.26
C ALA A 196 -9.95 -16.03 14.78
N THR A 197 -8.90 -15.47 15.36
CA THR A 197 -8.79 -15.25 16.81
C THR A 197 -9.09 -13.83 17.22
N ASP A 198 -8.79 -12.87 16.39
CA ASP A 198 -9.00 -11.46 16.64
C ASP A 198 -10.16 -10.86 15.82
N ASP A 199 -10.52 -9.64 16.15
CA ASP A 199 -11.66 -8.96 15.53
C ASP A 199 -11.38 -8.56 14.06
N SER A 200 -10.12 -8.35 13.69
CA SER A 200 -9.73 -8.03 12.31
C SER A 200 -10.00 -9.21 11.38
N ASP A 201 -9.52 -10.40 11.76
CA ASP A 201 -9.75 -11.62 11.00
C ASP A 201 -11.25 -11.95 10.88
N LYS A 202 -12.00 -11.82 11.99
CA LYS A 202 -13.45 -12.06 12.01
C LYS A 202 -14.19 -11.09 11.10
N LEU A 203 -13.86 -9.80 11.18
CA LEU A 203 -14.45 -8.79 10.31
C LEU A 203 -14.23 -9.13 8.85
N ALA A 204 -12.96 -9.37 8.46
CA ALA A 204 -12.58 -9.66 7.09
C ALA A 204 -13.34 -10.88 6.54
N VAL A 205 -13.33 -12.01 7.26
CA VAL A 205 -13.96 -13.23 6.74
C VAL A 205 -15.49 -13.16 6.70
N TYR A 206 -16.16 -12.47 7.67
CA TYR A 206 -17.61 -12.32 7.59
C TYR A 206 -18.03 -11.37 6.46
N ASP A 207 -17.23 -10.34 6.15
CA ASP A 207 -17.46 -9.49 5.01
C ASP A 207 -17.32 -10.29 3.69
N SER A 208 -16.24 -11.06 3.55
CA SER A 208 -16.01 -11.93 2.41
C SER A 208 -17.12 -12.99 2.21
N LEU A 209 -17.60 -13.60 3.28
CA LEU A 209 -18.74 -14.52 3.24
C LEU A 209 -20.04 -13.82 2.82
N GLY A 210 -20.23 -12.58 3.28
CA GLY A 210 -21.33 -11.74 2.83
C GLY A 210 -21.31 -11.48 1.34
N GLN A 211 -20.16 -11.08 0.82
CA GLN A 211 -19.94 -10.85 -0.61
C GLN A 211 -20.12 -12.14 -1.43
N LEU A 212 -19.56 -13.27 -0.98
CA LEU A 212 -19.78 -14.56 -1.63
C LEU A 212 -21.27 -14.92 -1.74
N ALA A 213 -22.02 -14.74 -0.65
CA ALA A 213 -23.46 -15.00 -0.63
C ALA A 213 -24.23 -14.06 -1.59
N MET A 214 -23.80 -12.79 -1.71
CA MET A 214 -24.35 -11.85 -2.69
C MET A 214 -24.08 -12.31 -4.14
N ASP A 215 -22.85 -12.75 -4.42
CA ASP A 215 -22.46 -13.25 -5.75
C ASP A 215 -23.28 -14.50 -6.16
N GLN A 216 -23.66 -15.32 -5.16
CA GLN A 216 -24.52 -16.49 -5.35
C GLN A 216 -26.03 -16.15 -5.38
N GLY A 217 -26.43 -14.91 -5.10
CA GLY A 217 -27.82 -14.48 -4.98
C GLY A 217 -28.52 -14.94 -3.70
N ASP A 218 -27.78 -15.46 -2.71
CA ASP A 218 -28.31 -15.86 -1.41
C ASP A 218 -28.33 -14.65 -0.46
N TYR A 219 -29.24 -13.73 -0.76
CA TYR A 219 -29.38 -12.48 0.00
C TYR A 219 -29.72 -12.69 1.50
N PRO A 220 -30.52 -13.71 1.90
CA PRO A 220 -30.73 -13.98 3.32
C PRO A 220 -29.44 -14.28 4.08
N ARG A 221 -28.54 -15.13 3.50
CA ARG A 221 -27.23 -15.41 4.11
C ARG A 221 -26.30 -14.22 4.07
N ALA A 222 -26.31 -13.47 2.95
CA ALA A 222 -25.53 -12.24 2.86
C ALA A 222 -25.88 -11.26 4.00
N ALA A 223 -27.18 -11.05 4.28
CA ALA A 223 -27.61 -10.21 5.39
C ALA A 223 -27.13 -10.73 6.76
N GLN A 224 -27.11 -12.05 6.96
CA GLN A 224 -26.61 -12.65 8.19
C GLN A 224 -25.11 -12.40 8.38
N TYR A 225 -24.28 -12.68 7.36
CA TYR A 225 -22.84 -12.50 7.44
C TYR A 225 -22.44 -11.04 7.61
N LEU A 226 -23.04 -10.13 6.83
CA LEU A 226 -22.79 -8.69 6.98
C LEU A 226 -23.23 -8.15 8.34
N THR A 227 -24.27 -8.74 8.94
CA THR A 227 -24.66 -8.40 10.32
C THR A 227 -23.62 -8.88 11.33
N GLN A 228 -23.01 -10.05 11.11
CA GLN A 228 -21.89 -10.53 11.95
C GLN A 228 -20.65 -9.64 11.79
N ALA A 229 -20.29 -9.24 10.57
CA ALA A 229 -19.18 -8.33 10.33
C ALA A 229 -19.38 -6.99 11.05
N LEU A 230 -20.57 -6.37 10.90
CA LEU A 230 -20.92 -5.11 11.56
C LEU A 230 -21.04 -5.20 13.08
N ALA A 231 -21.31 -6.40 13.62
CA ALA A 231 -21.31 -6.65 15.07
C ALA A 231 -19.89 -6.73 15.64
N VAL A 232 -18.90 -7.16 14.84
CA VAL A 232 -17.48 -7.10 15.23
C VAL A 232 -17.03 -5.65 15.29
N LYS A 233 -17.21 -4.92 14.22
CA LYS A 233 -16.89 -3.49 14.14
C LYS A 233 -17.78 -2.83 13.09
N PRO A 234 -18.51 -1.75 13.44
CA PRO A 234 -19.24 -0.95 12.47
C PRO A 234 -18.26 -0.28 11.47
N TYR A 235 -18.58 -0.33 10.17
CA TYR A 235 -17.83 0.33 9.09
C TYR A 235 -18.76 0.71 7.95
N GLU A 236 -18.40 1.78 7.26
CA GLU A 236 -19.25 2.44 6.27
C GLU A 236 -19.66 1.49 5.13
N ASP A 237 -18.67 0.82 4.51
CA ASP A 237 -18.93 -0.07 3.38
C ASP A 237 -19.80 -1.29 3.76
N GLY A 238 -19.65 -1.81 4.98
CA GLY A 238 -20.49 -2.89 5.48
C GLY A 238 -21.96 -2.49 5.58
N TYR A 239 -22.26 -1.29 6.03
CA TYR A 239 -23.63 -0.77 6.03
C TYR A 239 -24.13 -0.57 4.60
N LYS A 240 -23.32 -0.02 3.68
CA LYS A 240 -23.69 0.13 2.25
C LYS A 240 -23.99 -1.21 1.61
N LEU A 241 -23.16 -2.23 1.82
CA LEU A 241 -23.36 -3.58 1.28
C LEU A 241 -24.65 -4.19 1.87
N ARG A 242 -24.87 -4.11 3.19
CA ARG A 242 -26.06 -4.68 3.80
C ARG A 242 -27.34 -3.94 3.39
N SER A 243 -27.30 -2.63 3.19
CA SER A 243 -28.41 -1.87 2.59
C SER A 243 -28.81 -2.42 1.22
N GLN A 244 -27.83 -2.67 0.34
CA GLN A 244 -28.09 -3.27 -0.99
C GLN A 244 -28.76 -4.65 -0.85
N VAL A 245 -28.31 -5.46 0.10
CA VAL A 245 -28.91 -6.78 0.37
C VAL A 245 -30.37 -6.63 0.87
N TRP A 246 -30.66 -5.71 1.81
CA TRP A 246 -32.03 -5.45 2.27
C TRP A 246 -32.95 -4.98 1.15
N ARG A 247 -32.44 -4.14 0.22
CA ARG A 247 -33.21 -3.75 -0.99
C ARG A 247 -33.57 -4.94 -1.86
N LYS A 248 -32.64 -5.88 -2.05
CA LYS A 248 -32.89 -7.13 -2.80
C LYS A 248 -33.92 -8.03 -2.11
N LEU A 249 -34.00 -8.00 -0.78
CA LEU A 249 -34.98 -8.72 0.03
C LEU A 249 -36.33 -7.99 0.17
N GLY A 250 -36.44 -6.75 -0.34
CA GLY A 250 -37.65 -5.93 -0.23
C GLY A 250 -37.82 -5.22 1.11
N ASP A 251 -36.86 -5.29 2.02
CA ASP A 251 -36.90 -4.61 3.33
C ASP A 251 -36.31 -3.20 3.22
N THR A 252 -37.09 -2.29 2.62
CA THR A 252 -36.66 -0.89 2.41
C THR A 252 -36.38 -0.17 3.73
N LYS A 253 -37.11 -0.49 4.79
CA LYS A 253 -36.91 0.15 6.09
C LYS A 253 -35.52 -0.13 6.65
N LYS A 254 -35.07 -1.39 6.62
CA LYS A 254 -33.71 -1.75 7.05
C LYS A 254 -32.66 -1.18 6.11
N ALA A 255 -32.91 -1.15 4.81
CA ALA A 255 -32.02 -0.54 3.85
C ALA A 255 -31.76 0.94 4.14
N ASP A 256 -32.84 1.72 4.41
CA ASP A 256 -32.74 3.14 4.73
C ASP A 256 -32.03 3.38 6.07
N GLN A 257 -32.22 2.50 7.04
CA GLN A 257 -31.49 2.56 8.32
C GLN A 257 -29.98 2.36 8.12
N ASP A 258 -29.56 1.39 7.31
CA ASP A 258 -28.16 1.14 7.02
C ASP A 258 -27.54 2.27 6.20
N GLU A 259 -28.26 2.87 5.25
CA GLU A 259 -27.78 4.04 4.53
C GLU A 259 -27.57 5.25 5.42
N ALA A 260 -28.49 5.49 6.34
CA ALA A 260 -28.35 6.57 7.33
C ALA A 260 -27.11 6.34 8.22
N ALA A 261 -26.87 5.09 8.66
CA ALA A 261 -25.70 4.74 9.45
C ALA A 261 -24.38 4.94 8.67
N ALA A 262 -24.35 4.56 7.38
CA ALA A 262 -23.18 4.79 6.51
C ALA A 262 -22.89 6.30 6.35
N GLN A 263 -23.93 7.11 6.10
CA GLN A 263 -23.79 8.57 5.94
C GLN A 263 -23.31 9.24 7.24
N GLU A 264 -23.79 8.80 8.39
CA GLU A 264 -23.32 9.31 9.67
C GLU A 264 -21.83 9.01 9.89
N MET A 265 -21.36 7.82 9.51
CA MET A 265 -19.94 7.47 9.59
C MET A 265 -19.08 8.32 8.67
N GLU A 266 -19.51 8.54 7.43
CA GLU A 266 -18.82 9.40 6.47
C GLU A 266 -18.69 10.83 6.99
N GLN A 267 -19.78 11.41 7.53
CA GLN A 267 -19.77 12.74 8.13
C GLN A 267 -18.80 12.86 9.32
N ARG A 268 -18.75 11.84 10.18
CA ARG A 268 -17.81 11.82 11.32
C ARG A 268 -16.35 11.78 10.86
N GLN A 269 -16.04 11.08 9.78
CA GLN A 269 -14.69 11.06 9.21
C GLN A 269 -14.30 12.43 8.65
N LEU A 270 -15.21 13.14 7.98
CA LEU A 270 -14.98 14.48 7.44
C LEU A 270 -14.81 15.54 8.53
N LEU A 271 -15.49 15.40 9.66
CA LEU A 271 -15.42 16.36 10.79
C LEU A 271 -14.25 16.07 11.75
N GLY A 272 -13.69 14.86 11.74
CA GLY A 272 -12.58 14.44 12.60
C GLY A 272 -11.20 14.56 11.95
N SER A 273 -11.14 14.99 10.70
CA SER A 273 -9.93 15.28 9.91
C SER A 273 -9.69 16.78 9.87
#